data_276af6dfe9badd1ea856f4776aea5052
#
_entry.id   276af6dfe9badd1ea856f4776aea5052
#
_cell.length_a   1.000
_cell.length_b   1.000
_cell.length_c   1.000
_cell.angle_alpha   90.00
_cell.angle_beta   90.00
_cell.angle_gamma   90.00
#
_symmetry.space_group_name_H-M   'P 1'
#
loop_
_entity.id
_entity.type
_entity.pdbx_description
1 polymer ?
#
loop_
_entity_poly.entity_id
_entity_poly.type
_entity_poly.pdbx_seq_one_letter_code
_entity_poly.pdbx_strand_id
1 'polypeptide(L)'
;MSASTINKSDDREIVKQLKKSHDDLVNEIGKVIIGQRQIIDELLISLLSRGHCLLVGVPGLAKTLLISTLARVLNLKFSRIQFTPDLMPSDITGTEVLEEDQSTGRKSFKYIQGPVFANIVLADEINRTPPKTQSALLQAMQEHEVSAAGVTYKLDEPFFVLATQNPIEQEGTYPLPEAQLDRFMFNLWVDYPTHAEEEQIVHSTTSAYSADLKTILNAQDIMELQELIRRVPVADNVVSYAVKLARLTRPGNEEAPKFIKEWINWGAGPRASQYMVLGAKTRAVLDGRPTPAIEDVQAVAKSVLRHRLVCNFNAEAEGVSAADVVEKLLQELGKK
;
A
#
# COMPACT_ATOMS: atom_id res chain seq x y z
N MET A 1 -22.07 -15.25 6.98
CA MET A 1 -20.76 -15.43 7.65
C MET A 1 -20.07 -16.58 6.97
N SER A 2 -19.09 -16.34 6.15
CA SER A 2 -18.29 -17.41 5.54
C SER A 2 -17.32 -17.92 6.62
N ALA A 3 -17.25 -19.24 6.81
CA ALA A 3 -16.35 -19.85 7.79
C ALA A 3 -14.90 -19.55 7.37
N SER A 4 -14.01 -19.31 8.36
CA SER A 4 -12.57 -19.17 8.14
C SER A 4 -12.02 -20.41 7.43
N THR A 5 -11.23 -20.18 6.38
CA THR A 5 -10.54 -21.25 5.64
C THR A 5 -9.25 -21.69 6.34
N ILE A 6 -8.81 -20.94 7.38
CA ILE A 6 -7.56 -21.20 8.10
C ILE A 6 -7.82 -22.06 9.33
N ASN A 7 -7.15 -23.21 9.41
CA ASN A 7 -7.25 -24.14 10.54
C ASN A 7 -6.37 -23.65 11.71
N LYS A 8 -6.94 -23.42 12.90
CA LYS A 8 -6.34 -22.68 14.04
C LYS A 8 -5.31 -23.46 14.90
N SER A 9 -4.79 -24.61 14.47
CA SER A 9 -4.10 -25.53 15.38
C SER A 9 -2.62 -25.28 15.66
N ASP A 10 -1.84 -24.65 14.76
CA ASP A 10 -0.41 -24.31 14.97
C ASP A 10 0.01 -23.16 14.03
N ASP A 11 0.66 -22.14 14.57
CA ASP A 11 1.18 -21.00 13.78
C ASP A 11 2.10 -21.47 12.63
N ARG A 12 2.82 -22.59 12.79
CA ARG A 12 3.67 -23.16 11.73
C ARG A 12 2.86 -23.76 10.57
N GLU A 13 1.74 -24.37 10.87
CA GLU A 13 0.85 -24.90 9.83
C GLU A 13 0.16 -23.77 9.10
N ILE A 14 -0.23 -22.70 9.81
CA ILE A 14 -0.80 -21.49 9.19
C ILE A 14 0.21 -20.86 8.23
N VAL A 15 1.50 -20.78 8.61
CA VAL A 15 2.56 -20.27 7.73
C VAL A 15 2.70 -21.08 6.43
N LYS A 16 2.65 -22.42 6.53
CA LYS A 16 2.69 -23.29 5.34
C LYS A 16 1.45 -23.14 4.46
N GLN A 17 0.29 -23.03 5.08
CA GLN A 17 -0.99 -22.81 4.42
C GLN A 17 -1.00 -21.46 3.68
N LEU A 18 -0.44 -20.43 4.33
CA LEU A 18 -0.35 -19.09 3.74
C LEU A 18 0.54 -19.06 2.49
N LYS A 19 1.67 -19.77 2.50
CA LYS A 19 2.48 -19.89 1.27
C LYS A 19 1.68 -20.43 0.10
N LYS A 20 0.91 -21.50 0.34
CA LYS A 20 0.03 -22.05 -0.70
C LYS A 20 -1.03 -21.03 -1.14
N SER A 21 -1.69 -20.37 -0.18
CA SER A 21 -2.69 -19.36 -0.48
C SER A 21 -2.09 -18.17 -1.25
N HIS A 22 -0.86 -17.79 -0.94
CA HIS A 22 -0.13 -16.74 -1.68
C HIS A 22 0.12 -17.16 -3.15
N ASP A 23 0.61 -18.38 -3.37
CA ASP A 23 0.83 -18.90 -4.71
C ASP A 23 -0.49 -18.98 -5.50
N ASP A 24 -1.56 -19.44 -4.85
CA ASP A 24 -2.90 -19.49 -5.43
C ASP A 24 -3.43 -18.09 -5.75
N LEU A 25 -3.25 -17.10 -4.85
CA LEU A 25 -3.62 -15.69 -5.07
C LEU A 25 -2.93 -15.10 -6.29
N VAL A 26 -1.61 -15.27 -6.36
CA VAL A 26 -0.83 -14.73 -7.47
C VAL A 26 -1.20 -15.38 -8.80
N ASN A 27 -1.41 -16.68 -8.80
CA ASN A 27 -1.88 -17.40 -10.00
C ASN A 27 -3.28 -16.93 -10.42
N GLU A 28 -4.17 -16.68 -9.47
CA GLU A 28 -5.52 -16.21 -9.75
C GLU A 28 -5.53 -14.78 -10.31
N ILE A 29 -4.75 -13.88 -9.69
CA ILE A 29 -4.56 -12.50 -10.18
C ILE A 29 -3.89 -12.51 -11.56
N GLY A 30 -2.93 -13.41 -11.78
CA GLY A 30 -2.21 -13.57 -13.05
C GLY A 30 -3.08 -13.97 -14.26
N LYS A 31 -4.30 -14.44 -14.04
CA LYS A 31 -5.26 -14.68 -15.14
C LYS A 31 -5.76 -13.38 -15.78
N VAL A 32 -5.66 -12.26 -15.07
CA VAL A 32 -6.15 -10.94 -15.52
C VAL A 32 -5.01 -9.94 -15.65
N ILE A 33 -4.07 -9.98 -14.72
CA ILE A 33 -2.93 -9.05 -14.65
C ILE A 33 -1.69 -9.77 -15.17
N ILE A 34 -1.23 -9.36 -16.33
CA ILE A 34 -0.03 -9.92 -16.97
C ILE A 34 1.19 -9.15 -16.48
N GLY A 35 2.21 -9.89 -16.06
CA GLY A 35 3.42 -9.31 -15.45
C GLY A 35 3.13 -8.73 -14.06
N GLN A 36 3.89 -7.72 -13.65
CA GLN A 36 3.73 -6.97 -12.39
C GLN A 36 3.77 -7.84 -11.11
N ARG A 37 4.41 -9.01 -11.16
CA ARG A 37 4.48 -9.96 -10.03
C ARG A 37 4.98 -9.28 -8.76
N GLN A 38 6.05 -8.48 -8.87
CA GLN A 38 6.63 -7.76 -7.73
C GLN A 38 5.62 -6.80 -7.10
N ILE A 39 4.85 -6.07 -7.92
CA ILE A 39 3.83 -5.13 -7.43
C ILE A 39 2.74 -5.87 -6.66
N ILE A 40 2.29 -7.03 -7.18
CA ILE A 40 1.29 -7.87 -6.52
C ILE A 40 1.81 -8.35 -5.16
N ASP A 41 3.04 -8.85 -5.10
CA ASP A 41 3.68 -9.31 -3.86
C ASP A 41 3.80 -8.17 -2.84
N GLU A 42 4.24 -6.97 -3.25
CA GLU A 42 4.36 -5.80 -2.37
C GLU A 42 2.99 -5.28 -1.90
N LEU A 43 1.94 -5.32 -2.73
CA LEU A 43 0.57 -5.00 -2.31
C LEU A 43 0.06 -5.98 -1.25
N LEU A 44 0.29 -7.28 -1.44
CA LEU A 44 -0.07 -8.31 -0.46
C LEU A 44 0.71 -8.14 0.85
N ILE A 45 2.02 -7.86 0.77
CA ILE A 45 2.84 -7.56 1.95
C ILE A 45 2.27 -6.36 2.71
N SER A 46 1.92 -5.29 2.01
CA SER A 46 1.37 -4.10 2.65
C SER A 46 0.00 -4.35 3.30
N LEU A 47 -0.92 -4.99 2.59
CA LEU A 47 -2.25 -5.36 3.09
C LEU A 47 -2.14 -6.21 4.37
N LEU A 48 -1.33 -7.26 4.33
CA LEU A 48 -1.15 -8.17 5.46
C LEU A 48 -0.36 -7.56 6.62
N SER A 49 0.40 -6.50 6.37
CA SER A 49 1.11 -5.70 7.39
C SER A 49 0.24 -4.60 8.01
N ARG A 50 -1.04 -4.46 7.63
CA ARG A 50 -1.93 -3.31 7.96
C ARG A 50 -1.33 -1.99 7.50
N GLY A 51 -0.63 -1.98 6.36
CA GLY A 51 -0.10 -0.78 5.73
C GLY A 51 -0.99 -0.31 4.58
N HIS A 52 -0.66 0.84 4.02
CA HIS A 52 -1.27 1.41 2.83
C HIS A 52 -0.21 1.65 1.77
N CYS A 53 -0.57 1.69 0.49
CA CYS A 53 0.37 1.88 -0.61
C CYS A 53 0.12 3.17 -1.38
N LEU A 54 1.20 3.78 -1.83
CA LEU A 54 1.20 4.80 -2.86
C LEU A 54 1.78 4.18 -4.14
N LEU A 55 1.02 4.21 -5.23
CA LEU A 55 1.40 3.66 -6.51
C LEU A 55 1.67 4.79 -7.50
N VAL A 56 2.90 4.90 -7.96
CA VAL A 56 3.32 5.89 -8.95
C VAL A 56 3.47 5.19 -10.30
N GLY A 57 2.87 5.73 -11.32
CA GLY A 57 2.97 5.18 -12.67
C GLY A 57 2.11 5.95 -13.66
N VAL A 58 2.52 5.90 -14.92
CA VAL A 58 1.81 6.56 -16.02
C VAL A 58 0.38 6.01 -16.19
N PRO A 59 -0.53 6.76 -16.82
CA PRO A 59 -1.85 6.26 -17.17
C PRO A 59 -1.79 5.03 -18.06
N GLY A 60 -2.84 4.20 -18.02
CA GLY A 60 -2.95 3.03 -18.91
C GLY A 60 -2.28 1.75 -18.42
N LEU A 61 -1.58 1.75 -17.28
CA LEU A 61 -0.90 0.56 -16.73
C LEU A 61 -1.80 -0.31 -15.83
N ALA A 62 -3.09 -0.38 -16.14
CA ALA A 62 -4.08 -1.26 -15.50
C ALA A 62 -4.18 -1.16 -13.96
N LYS A 63 -3.79 -0.03 -13.34
CA LYS A 63 -3.80 0.16 -11.87
C LYS A 63 -5.17 -0.14 -11.25
N THR A 64 -6.24 0.38 -11.85
CA THR A 64 -7.62 0.13 -11.38
C THR A 64 -8.01 -1.34 -11.53
N LEU A 65 -7.62 -1.98 -12.64
CA LEU A 65 -7.89 -3.40 -12.89
C LEU A 65 -7.16 -4.28 -11.87
N LEU A 66 -5.90 -3.98 -11.57
CA LEU A 66 -5.10 -4.69 -10.57
C LEU A 66 -5.79 -4.70 -9.20
N ILE A 67 -6.15 -3.51 -8.68
CA ILE A 67 -6.72 -3.43 -7.33
C ILE A 67 -8.14 -3.98 -7.25
N SER A 68 -8.96 -3.81 -8.29
CA SER A 68 -10.30 -4.41 -8.34
C SER A 68 -10.23 -5.94 -8.45
N THR A 69 -9.24 -6.48 -9.18
CA THR A 69 -8.97 -7.92 -9.25
C THR A 69 -8.54 -8.46 -7.88
N LEU A 70 -7.62 -7.76 -7.21
CA LEU A 70 -7.19 -8.10 -5.85
C LEU A 70 -8.39 -8.17 -4.89
N ALA A 71 -9.26 -7.16 -4.91
CA ALA A 71 -10.45 -7.13 -4.06
C ALA A 71 -11.41 -8.30 -4.32
N ARG A 72 -11.60 -8.68 -5.60
CA ARG A 72 -12.45 -9.82 -5.98
C ARG A 72 -11.88 -11.15 -5.48
N VAL A 73 -10.58 -11.39 -5.66
CA VAL A 73 -9.91 -12.63 -5.24
C VAL A 73 -9.87 -12.77 -3.71
N LEU A 74 -9.87 -11.63 -2.98
CA LEU A 74 -9.92 -11.55 -1.53
C LEU A 74 -11.35 -11.42 -0.96
N ASN A 75 -12.38 -11.42 -1.81
CA ASN A 75 -13.78 -11.21 -1.41
C ASN A 75 -13.96 -9.99 -0.49
N LEU A 76 -13.35 -8.88 -0.85
CA LEU A 76 -13.39 -7.63 -0.12
C LEU A 76 -14.23 -6.58 -0.85
N LYS A 77 -14.93 -5.74 -0.09
CA LYS A 77 -15.67 -4.61 -0.65
C LYS A 77 -14.68 -3.60 -1.24
N PHE A 78 -14.83 -3.30 -2.53
CA PHE A 78 -14.00 -2.35 -3.26
C PHE A 78 -14.73 -1.04 -3.51
N SER A 79 -14.02 0.08 -3.39
CA SER A 79 -14.48 1.40 -3.81
C SER A 79 -13.37 2.16 -4.53
N ARG A 80 -13.74 2.93 -5.55
CA ARG A 80 -12.84 3.85 -6.25
C ARG A 80 -13.28 5.29 -6.01
N ILE A 81 -12.34 6.14 -5.62
CA ILE A 81 -12.50 7.58 -5.48
C ILE A 81 -11.58 8.23 -6.50
N GLN A 82 -12.16 8.88 -7.51
CA GLN A 82 -11.40 9.67 -8.47
C GLN A 82 -11.18 11.06 -7.86
N PHE A 83 -9.94 11.42 -7.60
CA PHE A 83 -9.60 12.72 -7.07
C PHE A 83 -9.58 13.76 -8.18
N THR A 84 -10.48 14.73 -8.11
CA THR A 84 -10.64 15.86 -9.04
C THR A 84 -10.51 17.17 -8.26
N PRO A 85 -10.17 18.29 -8.92
CA PRO A 85 -9.98 19.58 -8.23
C PRO A 85 -11.19 20.08 -7.43
N ASP A 86 -12.40 19.65 -7.80
CA ASP A 86 -13.68 19.99 -7.18
C ASP A 86 -14.15 19.00 -6.13
N LEU A 87 -13.45 17.86 -5.94
CA LEU A 87 -13.82 16.86 -4.94
C LEU A 87 -13.78 17.43 -3.51
N MET A 88 -14.85 17.25 -2.77
CA MET A 88 -15.00 17.71 -1.38
C MET A 88 -14.73 16.57 -0.38
N PRO A 89 -14.32 16.89 0.86
CA PRO A 89 -14.16 15.88 1.92
C PRO A 89 -15.42 15.04 2.14
N SER A 90 -16.61 15.63 2.05
CA SER A 90 -17.91 14.96 2.18
C SER A 90 -18.17 13.92 1.09
N ASP A 91 -17.58 14.09 -0.10
CA ASP A 91 -17.70 13.12 -1.19
C ASP A 91 -16.92 11.84 -0.89
N ILE A 92 -15.90 11.93 -0.03
CA ILE A 92 -15.10 10.81 0.47
C ILE A 92 -15.75 10.16 1.69
N THR A 93 -16.06 10.97 2.69
CA THR A 93 -16.51 10.49 4.00
C THR A 93 -18.00 10.22 4.05
N GLY A 94 -18.79 10.93 3.27
CA GLY A 94 -20.26 10.91 3.32
C GLY A 94 -20.83 12.21 3.87
N THR A 95 -22.13 12.33 3.78
CA THR A 95 -22.88 13.55 4.15
C THR A 95 -24.19 13.23 4.84
N GLU A 96 -24.70 14.17 5.64
CA GLU A 96 -26.06 14.11 6.15
C GLU A 96 -27.04 14.67 5.13
N VAL A 97 -28.16 13.97 4.95
CA VAL A 97 -29.29 14.43 4.16
C VAL A 97 -30.50 14.53 5.06
N LEU A 98 -31.34 15.52 4.81
CA LEU A 98 -32.64 15.66 5.49
C LEU A 98 -33.65 14.75 4.78
N GLU A 99 -34.08 13.69 5.44
CA GLU A 99 -35.05 12.73 4.95
C GLU A 99 -36.39 13.02 5.62
N GLU A 100 -37.47 13.08 4.84
CA GLU A 100 -38.84 13.21 5.35
C GLU A 100 -39.52 11.85 5.27
N ASP A 101 -39.93 11.32 6.41
CA ASP A 101 -40.73 10.10 6.50
C ASP A 101 -42.11 10.37 5.90
N GLN A 102 -42.40 9.79 4.76
CA GLN A 102 -43.66 9.97 4.03
C GLN A 102 -44.90 9.52 4.82
N SER A 103 -44.73 8.66 5.83
CA SER A 103 -45.85 8.15 6.65
C SER A 103 -46.17 9.05 7.83
N THR A 104 -45.16 9.73 8.39
CA THR A 104 -45.32 10.54 9.62
C THR A 104 -45.12 12.04 9.41
N GLY A 105 -44.61 12.47 8.24
CA GLY A 105 -44.23 13.85 7.94
C GLY A 105 -43.05 14.37 8.76
N ARG A 106 -42.38 13.51 9.54
CA ARG A 106 -41.24 13.90 10.37
C ARG A 106 -39.95 14.00 9.53
N LYS A 107 -39.25 15.10 9.74
CA LYS A 107 -37.92 15.31 9.14
C LYS A 107 -36.84 14.85 10.09
N SER A 108 -35.92 14.02 9.62
CA SER A 108 -34.74 13.56 10.37
C SER A 108 -33.47 13.63 9.50
N PHE A 109 -32.35 13.94 10.12
CA PHE A 109 -31.08 13.83 9.44
C PHE A 109 -30.63 12.36 9.36
N LYS A 110 -30.26 11.94 8.18
CA LYS A 110 -29.72 10.60 7.93
C LYS A 110 -28.33 10.72 7.32
N TYR A 111 -27.37 10.08 7.96
CA TYR A 111 -26.02 10.01 7.39
C TYR A 111 -25.95 8.97 6.28
N ILE A 112 -25.46 9.42 5.13
CA ILE A 112 -25.15 8.55 3.98
C ILE A 112 -23.64 8.36 3.95
N GLN A 113 -23.21 7.12 4.14
CA GLN A 113 -21.79 6.74 4.10
C GLN A 113 -21.18 7.01 2.73
N GLY A 114 -20.00 7.62 2.72
CA GLY A 114 -19.22 7.85 1.51
C GLY A 114 -18.44 6.62 1.05
N PRO A 115 -17.74 6.73 -0.09
CA PRO A 115 -16.99 5.62 -0.69
C PRO A 115 -15.80 5.12 0.15
N VAL A 116 -15.36 5.85 1.18
CA VAL A 116 -14.32 5.40 2.11
C VAL A 116 -14.76 4.19 2.94
N PHE A 117 -16.08 3.95 3.08
CA PHE A 117 -16.63 2.79 3.79
C PHE A 117 -16.58 1.51 2.92
N ALA A 118 -15.37 1.10 2.64
CA ALA A 118 -15.03 -0.13 1.91
C ALA A 118 -13.75 -0.74 2.52
N ASN A 119 -13.52 -2.03 2.27
CA ASN A 119 -12.29 -2.69 2.72
C ASN A 119 -11.06 -2.28 1.89
N ILE A 120 -11.24 -2.14 0.59
CA ILE A 120 -10.20 -1.69 -0.34
C ILE A 120 -10.67 -0.43 -1.03
N VAL A 121 -9.94 0.66 -0.82
CA VAL A 121 -10.19 1.97 -1.44
C VAL A 121 -9.07 2.31 -2.40
N LEU A 122 -9.41 2.50 -3.67
CA LEU A 122 -8.52 3.10 -4.65
C LEU A 122 -8.73 4.61 -4.67
N ALA A 123 -7.76 5.35 -4.16
CA ALA A 123 -7.70 6.81 -4.24
C ALA A 123 -6.93 7.21 -5.50
N ASP A 124 -7.66 7.35 -6.60
CA ASP A 124 -7.05 7.54 -7.93
C ASP A 124 -6.69 9.02 -8.15
N GLU A 125 -5.42 9.28 -8.51
CA GLU A 125 -4.85 10.61 -8.73
C GLU A 125 -4.96 11.55 -7.51
N ILE A 126 -4.58 11.06 -6.32
CA ILE A 126 -4.73 11.76 -5.03
C ILE A 126 -4.15 13.18 -5.02
N ASN A 127 -3.14 13.45 -5.84
CA ASN A 127 -2.48 14.74 -5.97
C ASN A 127 -3.29 15.78 -6.80
N ARG A 128 -4.43 15.43 -7.40
CA ARG A 128 -5.26 16.38 -8.17
C ARG A 128 -6.24 17.18 -7.31
N THR A 129 -6.33 16.89 -6.03
CA THR A 129 -7.28 17.52 -5.09
C THR A 129 -6.54 18.38 -4.08
N PRO A 130 -7.11 19.50 -3.62
CA PRO A 130 -6.50 20.33 -2.60
C PRO A 130 -6.22 19.59 -1.28
N PRO A 131 -5.23 20.04 -0.48
CA PRO A 131 -4.78 19.34 0.74
C PRO A 131 -5.87 19.05 1.76
N LYS A 132 -6.92 19.87 1.84
CA LYS A 132 -8.05 19.67 2.75
C LYS A 132 -8.79 18.36 2.46
N THR A 133 -9.02 18.06 1.19
CA THR A 133 -9.70 16.83 0.76
C THR A 133 -8.79 15.62 0.89
N GLN A 134 -7.51 15.75 0.53
CA GLN A 134 -6.50 14.70 0.76
C GLN A 134 -6.47 14.31 2.24
N SER A 135 -6.50 15.29 3.16
CA SER A 135 -6.44 15.07 4.60
C SER A 135 -7.60 14.22 5.13
N ALA A 136 -8.79 14.30 4.54
CA ALA A 136 -9.94 13.48 4.98
C ALA A 136 -9.66 11.98 4.78
N LEU A 137 -9.11 11.58 3.63
CA LEU A 137 -8.71 10.18 3.40
C LEU A 137 -7.53 9.77 4.28
N LEU A 138 -6.52 10.63 4.41
CA LEU A 138 -5.31 10.34 5.19
C LEU A 138 -5.60 10.23 6.70
N GLN A 139 -6.62 10.92 7.19
CA GLN A 139 -7.11 10.74 8.55
C GLN A 139 -7.79 9.39 8.71
N ALA A 140 -8.70 9.03 7.80
CA ALA A 140 -9.35 7.71 7.81
C ALA A 140 -8.34 6.56 7.76
N MET A 141 -7.24 6.70 6.99
CA MET A 141 -6.14 5.73 6.95
C MET A 141 -5.42 5.55 8.29
N GLN A 142 -5.30 6.61 9.08
CA GLN A 142 -4.57 6.57 10.34
C GLN A 142 -5.43 6.13 11.51
N GLU A 143 -6.68 6.61 11.55
CA GLU A 143 -7.58 6.44 12.69
C GLU A 143 -8.50 5.25 12.54
N HIS A 144 -8.65 4.70 11.31
CA HIS A 144 -9.59 3.64 10.94
C HIS A 144 -11.04 3.99 11.28
N GLU A 145 -11.33 5.29 11.28
CA GLU A 145 -12.65 5.83 11.56
C GLU A 145 -12.89 7.15 10.82
N VAL A 146 -14.15 7.53 10.71
CA VAL A 146 -14.60 8.77 10.09
C VAL A 146 -15.48 9.51 11.07
N SER A 147 -15.16 10.77 11.35
CA SER A 147 -16.01 11.66 12.14
C SER A 147 -16.87 12.51 11.21
N ALA A 148 -18.18 12.34 11.27
CA ALA A 148 -19.15 13.11 10.51
C ALA A 148 -20.36 13.46 11.39
N ALA A 149 -20.84 14.69 11.27
CA ALA A 149 -22.02 15.16 12.00
C ALA A 149 -21.97 14.97 13.54
N GLY A 150 -20.77 15.06 14.13
CA GLY A 150 -20.56 14.84 15.56
C GLY A 150 -20.58 13.39 16.02
N VAL A 151 -20.67 12.44 15.09
CA VAL A 151 -20.61 10.99 15.34
C VAL A 151 -19.37 10.41 14.72
N THR A 152 -18.72 9.46 15.42
CA THR A 152 -17.57 8.71 14.91
C THR A 152 -18.02 7.34 14.42
N TYR A 153 -17.73 7.04 13.16
CA TYR A 153 -18.05 5.79 12.48
C TYR A 153 -16.77 5.00 12.24
N LYS A 154 -16.72 3.78 12.74
CA LYS A 154 -15.58 2.87 12.46
C LYS A 154 -15.65 2.33 11.05
N LEU A 155 -14.49 2.19 10.42
CA LEU A 155 -14.35 1.51 9.13
C LEU A 155 -14.27 0.00 9.33
N ASP A 156 -14.78 -0.74 8.34
CA ASP A 156 -14.74 -2.20 8.35
C ASP A 156 -13.30 -2.69 8.10
N GLU A 157 -12.84 -3.63 8.92
CA GLU A 157 -11.53 -4.27 8.76
C GLU A 157 -11.63 -5.54 7.87
N PRO A 158 -10.58 -5.87 7.11
CA PRO A 158 -9.36 -5.09 6.92
C PRO A 158 -9.64 -3.82 6.10
N PHE A 159 -8.95 -2.72 6.43
CA PHE A 159 -9.03 -1.47 5.68
C PHE A 159 -7.72 -1.17 4.98
N PHE A 160 -7.76 -1.08 3.66
CA PHE A 160 -6.58 -0.88 2.81
C PHE A 160 -6.81 0.22 1.78
N VAL A 161 -5.91 1.19 1.73
CA VAL A 161 -5.92 2.26 0.73
C VAL A 161 -4.74 2.10 -0.21
N LEU A 162 -5.04 2.06 -1.51
CA LEU A 162 -4.07 2.27 -2.57
C LEU A 162 -4.32 3.65 -3.17
N ALA A 163 -3.41 4.58 -2.92
CA ALA A 163 -3.44 5.87 -3.59
C ALA A 163 -2.60 5.82 -4.87
N THR A 164 -3.01 6.51 -5.92
CA THR A 164 -2.22 6.62 -7.15
C THR A 164 -1.76 8.05 -7.39
N GLN A 165 -0.60 8.18 -8.02
CA GLN A 165 -0.08 9.43 -8.57
C GLN A 165 0.38 9.23 -10.00
N ASN A 166 0.09 10.22 -10.84
CA ASN A 166 0.62 10.29 -12.20
C ASN A 166 1.88 11.17 -12.18
N PRO A 167 3.07 10.64 -12.49
CA PRO A 167 4.32 11.40 -12.43
C PRO A 167 4.46 12.41 -13.59
N ILE A 168 3.68 12.27 -14.66
CA ILE A 168 3.77 13.13 -15.85
C ILE A 168 2.93 14.40 -15.67
N GLU A 169 1.81 14.31 -14.98
CA GLU A 169 0.92 15.44 -14.75
C GLU A 169 1.42 16.31 -13.60
N GLN A 170 1.99 17.48 -13.93
CA GLN A 170 2.46 18.45 -12.94
C GLN A 170 1.52 19.66 -12.82
N GLU A 171 0.84 20.04 -13.90
CA GLU A 171 -0.09 21.18 -13.89
C GLU A 171 -1.39 20.83 -13.15
N GLY A 172 -1.84 21.74 -12.28
CA GLY A 172 -3.07 21.56 -11.50
C GLY A 172 -2.98 20.50 -10.42
N THR A 173 -1.75 20.12 -9.99
CA THR A 173 -1.54 19.14 -8.92
C THR A 173 -1.11 19.77 -7.61
N TYR A 174 -1.46 19.10 -6.51
CA TYR A 174 -1.07 19.44 -5.15
C TYR A 174 -0.23 18.28 -4.59
N PRO A 175 1.11 18.42 -4.52
CA PRO A 175 1.96 17.35 -4.00
C PRO A 175 1.62 17.05 -2.55
N LEU A 176 1.68 15.77 -2.19
CA LEU A 176 1.51 15.35 -0.81
C LEU A 176 2.73 15.80 0.01
N PRO A 177 2.55 16.48 1.14
CA PRO A 177 3.63 16.78 2.07
C PRO A 177 4.32 15.51 2.59
N GLU A 178 5.60 15.59 2.93
CA GLU A 178 6.41 14.46 3.42
C GLU A 178 5.78 13.75 4.63
N ALA A 179 5.19 14.52 5.55
CA ALA A 179 4.48 13.99 6.72
C ALA A 179 3.24 13.14 6.34
N GLN A 180 2.64 13.42 5.20
CA GLN A 180 1.52 12.65 4.64
C GLN A 180 2.03 11.43 3.86
N LEU A 181 3.10 11.59 3.09
CA LEU A 181 3.77 10.48 2.41
C LEU A 181 4.26 9.41 3.39
N ASP A 182 4.75 9.80 4.56
CA ASP A 182 5.23 8.86 5.60
C ASP A 182 4.13 7.93 6.14
N ARG A 183 2.83 8.22 5.91
CA ARG A 183 1.72 7.34 6.30
C ARG A 183 1.59 6.11 5.40
N PHE A 184 2.05 6.19 4.14
CA PHE A 184 2.07 5.03 3.25
C PHE A 184 3.23 4.11 3.64
N MET A 185 2.95 2.81 3.76
CA MET A 185 3.98 1.82 4.02
C MET A 185 4.96 1.71 2.87
N PHE A 186 4.43 1.53 1.66
CA PHE A 186 5.19 1.38 0.43
C PHE A 186 4.86 2.48 -0.59
N ASN A 187 5.88 2.90 -1.32
CA ASN A 187 5.76 3.63 -2.56
C ASN A 187 6.21 2.70 -3.69
N LEU A 188 5.26 2.29 -4.51
CA LEU A 188 5.43 1.34 -5.59
C LEU A 188 5.49 2.08 -6.92
N TRP A 189 6.38 1.67 -7.80
CA TRP A 189 6.50 2.23 -9.14
C TRP A 189 6.13 1.19 -10.18
N VAL A 190 5.19 1.53 -11.04
CA VAL A 190 4.75 0.69 -12.15
C VAL A 190 5.39 1.20 -13.41
N ASP A 191 6.25 0.38 -13.98
CA ASP A 191 6.87 0.62 -15.27
C ASP A 191 6.03 0.01 -16.41
N TYR A 192 6.41 0.36 -17.64
CA TYR A 192 5.83 -0.25 -18.82
C TYR A 192 6.08 -1.76 -18.84
N PRO A 193 5.14 -2.55 -19.39
CA PRO A 193 5.35 -3.98 -19.58
C PRO A 193 6.51 -4.21 -20.55
N THR A 194 7.14 -5.37 -20.43
CA THR A 194 8.10 -5.86 -21.44
C THR A 194 7.37 -6.16 -22.75
N HIS A 195 8.08 -6.21 -23.86
CA HIS A 195 7.50 -6.52 -25.17
C HIS A 195 6.64 -7.81 -25.15
N ALA A 196 7.14 -8.87 -24.52
CA ALA A 196 6.43 -10.13 -24.42
C ALA A 196 5.15 -10.05 -23.55
N GLU A 197 5.20 -9.27 -22.47
CA GLU A 197 4.01 -9.01 -21.64
C GLU A 197 2.98 -8.16 -22.39
N GLU A 198 3.44 -7.15 -23.15
CA GLU A 198 2.55 -6.30 -23.95
C GLU A 198 1.84 -7.10 -25.05
N GLU A 199 2.53 -8.01 -25.75
CA GLU A 199 1.91 -8.95 -26.70
C GLU A 199 0.84 -9.80 -26.02
N GLN A 200 1.11 -10.33 -24.83
CA GLN A 200 0.13 -11.10 -24.07
C GLN A 200 -1.08 -10.24 -23.65
N ILE A 201 -0.85 -9.01 -23.22
CA ILE A 201 -1.91 -8.05 -22.87
C ILE A 201 -2.82 -7.83 -24.09
N VAL A 202 -2.24 -7.54 -25.26
CA VAL A 202 -2.99 -7.32 -26.49
C VAL A 202 -3.82 -8.56 -26.84
N HIS A 203 -3.23 -9.74 -26.83
CA HIS A 203 -3.94 -10.98 -27.12
C HIS A 203 -5.10 -11.23 -26.16
N SER A 204 -4.90 -11.01 -24.86
CA SER A 204 -5.95 -11.25 -23.85
C SER A 204 -7.08 -10.22 -23.90
N THR A 205 -6.74 -8.93 -24.11
CA THR A 205 -7.73 -7.83 -24.07
C THR A 205 -8.50 -7.64 -25.36
N THR A 206 -7.99 -8.13 -26.48
CA THR A 206 -8.67 -8.08 -27.80
C THR A 206 -9.43 -9.36 -28.15
N SER A 207 -9.34 -10.38 -27.29
CA SER A 207 -10.11 -11.64 -27.44
C SER A 207 -11.41 -11.58 -26.65
N ALA A 208 -12.31 -12.53 -26.92
CA ALA A 208 -13.56 -12.71 -26.15
C ALA A 208 -13.32 -13.39 -24.77
N TYR A 209 -12.09 -13.48 -24.32
CA TYR A 209 -11.73 -14.13 -23.06
C TYR A 209 -12.20 -13.30 -21.86
N SER A 210 -12.92 -13.95 -20.95
CA SER A 210 -13.27 -13.40 -19.62
C SER A 210 -12.76 -14.37 -18.56
N ALA A 211 -11.88 -13.91 -17.69
CA ALA A 211 -11.36 -14.72 -16.59
C ALA A 211 -12.44 -14.95 -15.53
N ASP A 212 -12.72 -16.21 -15.22
CA ASP A 212 -13.48 -16.58 -14.02
C ASP A 212 -12.53 -16.61 -12.83
N LEU A 213 -12.71 -15.66 -11.89
CA LEU A 213 -11.85 -15.48 -10.73
C LEU A 213 -12.45 -16.17 -9.50
N LYS A 214 -11.63 -16.99 -8.86
CA LYS A 214 -11.98 -17.66 -7.61
C LYS A 214 -11.58 -16.82 -6.42
N THR A 215 -12.41 -16.82 -5.39
CA THR A 215 -12.06 -16.29 -4.07
C THR A 215 -11.09 -17.26 -3.39
N ILE A 216 -9.96 -16.75 -2.91
CA ILE A 216 -8.92 -17.51 -2.22
C ILE A 216 -8.93 -17.25 -0.71
N LEU A 217 -9.07 -15.99 -0.29
CA LEU A 217 -9.16 -15.56 1.10
C LEU A 217 -10.38 -14.64 1.27
N ASN A 218 -10.82 -14.48 2.50
CA ASN A 218 -11.88 -13.52 2.87
C ASN A 218 -11.38 -12.55 3.94
N ALA A 219 -12.21 -11.58 4.36
CA ALA A 219 -11.86 -10.56 5.35
C ALA A 219 -11.37 -11.17 6.67
N GLN A 220 -12.03 -12.23 7.15
CA GLN A 220 -11.68 -12.91 8.40
C GLN A 220 -10.30 -13.58 8.31
N ASP A 221 -10.03 -14.27 7.20
CA ASP A 221 -8.73 -14.90 6.95
C ASP A 221 -7.59 -13.84 6.95
N ILE A 222 -7.82 -12.69 6.32
CA ILE A 222 -6.84 -11.60 6.27
C ILE A 222 -6.57 -11.02 7.66
N MET A 223 -7.60 -10.80 8.47
CA MET A 223 -7.42 -10.30 9.84
C MET A 223 -6.64 -11.31 10.71
N GLU A 224 -6.93 -12.60 10.61
CA GLU A 224 -6.19 -13.65 11.33
C GLU A 224 -4.72 -13.68 10.91
N LEU A 225 -4.43 -13.51 9.61
CA LEU A 225 -3.07 -13.42 9.09
C LEU A 225 -2.33 -12.16 9.55
N GLN A 226 -3.01 -11.02 9.61
CA GLN A 226 -2.45 -9.78 10.15
C GLN A 226 -2.05 -9.94 11.62
N GLU A 227 -2.87 -10.64 12.43
CA GLU A 227 -2.53 -10.96 13.82
C GLU A 227 -1.36 -11.96 13.92
N LEU A 228 -1.31 -12.97 13.05
CA LEU A 228 -0.19 -13.91 12.98
C LEU A 228 1.13 -13.18 12.71
N ILE A 229 1.17 -12.30 11.70
CA ILE A 229 2.36 -11.55 11.33
C ILE A 229 2.90 -10.72 12.50
N ARG A 230 2.02 -10.13 13.30
CA ARG A 230 2.42 -9.41 14.52
C ARG A 230 3.15 -10.31 15.51
N ARG A 231 2.72 -11.56 15.65
CA ARG A 231 3.32 -12.55 16.58
C ARG A 231 4.59 -13.20 16.04
N VAL A 232 4.89 -13.10 14.73
CA VAL A 232 6.12 -13.64 14.14
C VAL A 232 7.35 -13.12 14.89
N PRO A 233 8.21 -14.00 15.44
CA PRO A 233 9.43 -13.58 16.10
C PRO A 233 10.40 -12.97 15.09
N VAL A 234 11.20 -12.02 15.57
CA VAL A 234 12.27 -11.39 14.77
C VAL A 234 13.53 -11.34 15.60
N ALA A 235 14.66 -11.71 15.02
CA ALA A 235 15.94 -11.70 15.70
C ALA A 235 16.47 -10.25 15.83
N ASP A 236 17.18 -9.95 16.92
CA ASP A 236 17.67 -8.61 17.24
C ASP A 236 18.59 -8.04 16.16
N ASN A 237 19.39 -8.88 15.48
CA ASN A 237 20.24 -8.46 14.38
C ASN A 237 19.44 -7.94 13.17
N VAL A 238 18.26 -8.50 12.90
CA VAL A 238 17.36 -8.05 11.81
C VAL A 238 16.74 -6.70 12.16
N VAL A 239 16.29 -6.54 13.41
CA VAL A 239 15.77 -5.26 13.92
C VAL A 239 16.87 -4.18 13.88
N SER A 240 18.06 -4.53 14.38
CA SER A 240 19.23 -3.63 14.39
C SER A 240 19.61 -3.20 12.97
N TYR A 241 19.57 -4.13 12.00
CA TYR A 241 19.85 -3.83 10.59
C TYR A 241 18.83 -2.83 10.01
N ALA A 242 17.54 -3.04 10.24
CA ALA A 242 16.48 -2.13 9.76
C ALA A 242 16.61 -0.72 10.38
N VAL A 243 16.91 -0.64 11.69
CA VAL A 243 17.16 0.63 12.38
C VAL A 243 18.42 1.31 11.84
N LYS A 244 19.51 0.56 11.66
CA LYS A 244 20.77 1.07 11.10
C LYS A 244 20.56 1.62 9.71
N LEU A 245 19.88 0.88 8.84
CA LEU A 245 19.58 1.30 7.47
C LEU A 245 18.82 2.63 7.44
N ALA A 246 17.74 2.76 8.22
CA ALA A 246 17.00 4.02 8.34
C ALA A 246 17.83 5.17 8.89
N ARG A 247 18.66 4.94 9.92
CA ARG A 247 19.54 5.96 10.50
C ARG A 247 20.61 6.46 9.56
N LEU A 248 21.16 5.56 8.72
CA LEU A 248 22.19 5.91 7.74
C LEU A 248 21.67 6.79 6.61
N THR A 249 20.35 6.90 6.40
CA THR A 249 19.77 7.86 5.45
C THR A 249 19.81 9.30 5.93
N ARG A 250 20.13 9.55 7.22
CA ARG A 250 20.06 10.89 7.84
C ARG A 250 21.41 11.59 7.72
N PRO A 251 21.50 12.75 7.03
CA PRO A 251 22.78 13.42 6.80
C PRO A 251 23.47 13.89 8.09
N GLY A 252 22.72 14.16 9.18
CA GLY A 252 23.25 14.50 10.48
C GLY A 252 23.80 13.32 11.30
N ASN A 253 23.69 12.08 10.83
CA ASN A 253 24.30 10.94 11.49
C ASN A 253 25.80 10.87 11.15
N GLU A 254 26.65 10.76 12.17
CA GLU A 254 28.12 10.68 12.00
C GLU A 254 28.54 9.46 11.13
N GLU A 255 27.84 8.33 11.29
CA GLU A 255 28.09 7.09 10.55
C GLU A 255 27.54 7.12 9.12
N ALA A 256 26.78 8.17 8.74
CA ALA A 256 26.19 8.24 7.39
C ALA A 256 27.29 8.33 6.34
N PRO A 257 27.17 7.54 5.25
CA PRO A 257 28.09 7.61 4.11
C PRO A 257 28.20 9.03 3.55
N LYS A 258 29.34 9.35 2.90
CA LYS A 258 29.57 10.68 2.34
C LYS A 258 28.48 11.11 1.37
N PHE A 259 28.07 10.21 0.47
CA PHE A 259 27.05 10.51 -0.52
C PHE A 259 25.68 10.83 0.09
N ILE A 260 25.36 10.30 1.28
CA ILE A 260 24.15 10.71 2.01
C ILE A 260 24.25 12.19 2.42
N LYS A 261 25.41 12.64 2.93
CA LYS A 261 25.64 14.04 3.32
C LYS A 261 25.67 14.97 2.11
N GLU A 262 26.06 14.45 0.93
CA GLU A 262 26.15 15.19 -0.32
C GLU A 262 24.78 15.32 -1.04
N TRP A 263 23.90 14.28 -0.95
CA TRP A 263 22.70 14.20 -1.77
C TRP A 263 21.38 14.31 -1.00
N ILE A 264 21.38 14.15 0.33
CA ILE A 264 20.14 14.09 1.10
C ILE A 264 20.00 15.32 2.01
N ASN A 265 18.86 16.00 1.91
CA ASN A 265 18.45 17.05 2.83
C ASN A 265 17.79 16.44 4.08
N TRP A 266 16.93 15.44 3.89
CA TRP A 266 16.15 14.84 4.96
C TRP A 266 16.05 13.33 4.79
N GLY A 267 16.39 12.59 5.85
CA GLY A 267 16.36 11.13 5.88
C GLY A 267 15.13 10.56 6.60
N ALA A 268 14.98 9.24 6.54
CA ALA A 268 13.82 8.52 7.04
C ALA A 268 13.66 8.57 8.57
N GLY A 269 12.41 8.67 9.03
CA GLY A 269 12.00 8.60 10.43
C GLY A 269 11.91 7.16 10.98
N PRO A 270 11.56 7.00 12.28
CA PRO A 270 11.43 5.67 12.92
C PRO A 270 10.36 4.77 12.28
N ARG A 271 9.32 5.36 11.67
CA ARG A 271 8.25 4.60 10.98
C ARG A 271 8.81 3.75 9.83
N ALA A 272 9.88 4.22 9.16
CA ALA A 272 10.56 3.43 8.16
C ALA A 272 11.13 2.12 8.72
N SER A 273 11.78 2.15 9.87
CA SER A 273 12.29 0.94 10.53
C SER A 273 11.17 -0.02 10.91
N GLN A 274 10.05 0.51 11.41
CA GLN A 274 8.87 -0.29 11.74
C GLN A 274 8.30 -1.00 10.50
N TYR A 275 8.14 -0.27 9.40
CA TYR A 275 7.61 -0.82 8.16
C TYR A 275 8.57 -1.81 7.48
N MET A 276 9.88 -1.57 7.56
CA MET A 276 10.87 -2.55 7.08
C MET A 276 10.77 -3.87 7.85
N VAL A 277 10.65 -3.82 9.18
CA VAL A 277 10.51 -5.04 10.01
C VAL A 277 9.18 -5.74 9.75
N LEU A 278 8.06 -4.99 9.67
CA LEU A 278 6.75 -5.58 9.36
C LEU A 278 6.72 -6.19 7.96
N GLY A 279 7.24 -5.49 6.96
CA GLY A 279 7.36 -6.01 5.60
C GLY A 279 8.23 -7.25 5.52
N ALA A 280 9.35 -7.27 6.23
CA ALA A 280 10.23 -8.44 6.32
C ALA A 280 9.53 -9.65 6.96
N LYS A 281 8.79 -9.46 8.07
CA LYS A 281 7.98 -10.52 8.69
C LYS A 281 6.96 -11.09 7.71
N THR A 282 6.21 -10.22 7.05
CA THR A 282 5.18 -10.62 6.10
C THR A 282 5.78 -11.37 4.91
N ARG A 283 6.88 -10.86 4.34
CA ARG A 283 7.59 -11.52 3.24
C ARG A 283 8.07 -12.92 3.62
N ALA A 284 8.68 -13.07 4.81
CA ALA A 284 9.13 -14.36 5.29
C ALA A 284 7.98 -15.38 5.41
N VAL A 285 6.83 -14.93 5.94
CA VAL A 285 5.64 -15.79 6.12
C VAL A 285 5.02 -16.16 4.76
N LEU A 286 4.96 -15.24 3.80
CA LEU A 286 4.51 -15.53 2.43
C LEU A 286 5.42 -16.55 1.73
N ASP A 287 6.72 -16.54 2.03
CA ASP A 287 7.68 -17.54 1.56
C ASP A 287 7.62 -18.87 2.35
N GLY A 288 6.77 -18.99 3.36
CA GLY A 288 6.62 -20.16 4.21
C GLY A 288 7.70 -20.27 5.29
N ARG A 289 8.42 -19.19 5.61
CA ARG A 289 9.46 -19.13 6.64
C ARG A 289 8.89 -18.55 7.94
N PRO A 290 9.20 -19.14 9.12
CA PRO A 290 8.64 -18.72 10.41
C PRO A 290 9.29 -17.46 10.98
N THR A 291 10.41 -16.98 10.43
CA THR A 291 11.15 -15.79 10.88
C THR A 291 11.77 -15.05 9.71
N PRO A 292 11.82 -13.71 9.73
CA PRO A 292 12.50 -12.94 8.71
C PRO A 292 14.03 -12.98 8.87
N ALA A 293 14.72 -12.75 7.76
CA ALA A 293 16.17 -12.55 7.66
C ALA A 293 16.49 -11.12 7.20
N ILE A 294 17.77 -10.77 7.17
CA ILE A 294 18.24 -9.43 6.71
C ILE A 294 17.84 -9.19 5.25
N GLU A 295 17.88 -10.22 4.43
CA GLU A 295 17.50 -10.18 3.01
C GLU A 295 16.04 -9.77 2.82
N ASP A 296 15.16 -10.10 3.76
CA ASP A 296 13.77 -9.67 3.72
C ASP A 296 13.63 -8.17 3.98
N VAL A 297 14.45 -7.62 4.88
CA VAL A 297 14.53 -6.18 5.11
C VAL A 297 15.06 -5.46 3.87
N GLN A 298 16.12 -6.00 3.26
CA GLN A 298 16.69 -5.44 2.04
C GLN A 298 15.69 -5.43 0.88
N ALA A 299 14.93 -6.51 0.72
CA ALA A 299 13.94 -6.64 -0.34
C ALA A 299 12.83 -5.57 -0.28
N VAL A 300 12.39 -5.15 0.91
CA VAL A 300 11.35 -4.14 1.07
C VAL A 300 11.88 -2.72 1.25
N ALA A 301 13.20 -2.56 1.45
CA ALA A 301 13.81 -1.30 1.82
C ALA A 301 13.58 -0.18 0.79
N LYS A 302 13.66 -0.49 -0.51
CA LYS A 302 13.47 0.49 -1.59
C LYS A 302 12.05 1.05 -1.56
N SER A 303 11.04 0.20 -1.46
CA SER A 303 9.62 0.58 -1.43
C SER A 303 9.25 1.33 -0.15
N VAL A 304 9.92 1.04 0.97
CA VAL A 304 9.73 1.76 2.25
C VAL A 304 10.42 3.12 2.26
N LEU A 305 11.63 3.24 1.69
CA LEU A 305 12.50 4.41 1.91
C LEU A 305 12.37 5.48 0.84
N ARG A 306 12.08 5.14 -0.43
CA ARG A 306 12.17 6.08 -1.56
C ARG A 306 11.34 7.35 -1.41
N HIS A 307 10.19 7.30 -0.72
CA HIS A 307 9.31 8.44 -0.50
C HIS A 307 9.54 9.12 0.86
N ARG A 308 10.55 8.68 1.60
CA ARG A 308 10.95 9.21 2.92
C ARG A 308 12.28 9.93 2.90
N LEU A 309 12.96 9.92 1.75
CA LEU A 309 14.21 10.63 1.52
C LEU A 309 13.92 11.85 0.67
N VAL A 310 14.36 13.01 1.14
CA VAL A 310 14.31 14.27 0.38
C VAL A 310 15.71 14.55 -0.15
N CYS A 311 15.85 14.43 -1.48
CA CYS A 311 17.09 14.78 -2.16
C CYS A 311 17.32 16.29 -2.14
N ASN A 312 18.58 16.70 -2.26
CA ASN A 312 18.96 18.10 -2.36
C ASN A 312 19.26 18.45 -3.83
N PHE A 313 19.54 19.72 -4.07
CA PHE A 313 19.85 20.24 -5.40
C PHE A 313 21.05 19.53 -6.06
N ASN A 314 22.05 19.08 -5.30
CA ASN A 314 23.20 18.37 -5.87
C ASN A 314 22.78 17.03 -6.47
N ALA A 315 21.91 16.28 -5.75
CA ALA A 315 21.37 15.02 -6.26
C ALA A 315 20.56 15.25 -7.53
N GLU A 316 19.70 16.29 -7.56
CA GLU A 316 18.91 16.63 -8.75
C GLU A 316 19.80 17.00 -9.94
N ALA A 317 20.85 17.81 -9.71
CA ALA A 317 21.81 18.21 -10.75
C ALA A 317 22.60 17.03 -11.32
N GLU A 318 22.86 16.00 -10.50
CA GLU A 318 23.53 14.76 -10.91
C GLU A 318 22.56 13.69 -11.45
N GLY A 319 21.25 13.96 -11.47
CA GLY A 319 20.22 13.01 -11.89
C GLY A 319 20.04 11.81 -10.95
N VAL A 320 20.40 11.98 -9.67
CA VAL A 320 20.32 10.93 -8.64
C VAL A 320 18.97 11.00 -7.93
N SER A 321 18.20 9.93 -8.03
CA SER A 321 16.92 9.79 -7.34
C SER A 321 17.06 9.22 -5.93
N ALA A 322 16.03 9.40 -5.09
CA ALA A 322 15.97 8.76 -3.78
C ALA A 322 16.07 7.23 -3.85
N ALA A 323 15.57 6.62 -4.93
CA ALA A 323 15.70 5.18 -5.16
C ALA A 323 17.16 4.75 -5.39
N ASP A 324 17.90 5.53 -6.17
CA ASP A 324 19.33 5.27 -6.44
C ASP A 324 20.16 5.39 -5.16
N VAL A 325 19.83 6.36 -4.30
CA VAL A 325 20.45 6.53 -2.99
C VAL A 325 20.22 5.30 -2.11
N VAL A 326 19.00 4.77 -2.08
CA VAL A 326 18.69 3.54 -1.31
C VAL A 326 19.46 2.35 -1.85
N GLU A 327 19.49 2.15 -3.16
CA GLU A 327 20.23 1.05 -3.79
C GLU A 327 21.73 1.12 -3.47
N LYS A 328 22.33 2.30 -3.58
CA LYS A 328 23.74 2.52 -3.22
C LYS A 328 24.01 2.23 -1.74
N LEU A 329 23.08 2.61 -0.86
CA LEU A 329 23.21 2.35 0.58
C LEU A 329 23.13 0.85 0.90
N LEU A 330 22.23 0.12 0.24
CA LEU A 330 22.13 -1.34 0.37
C LEU A 330 23.41 -2.05 -0.13
N GLN A 331 23.98 -1.60 -1.24
CA GLN A 331 25.24 -2.14 -1.78
C GLN A 331 26.42 -1.91 -0.82
N GLU A 332 26.53 -0.77 -0.17
CA GLU A 332 27.58 -0.50 0.82
C GLU A 332 27.45 -1.38 2.07
N LEU A 333 26.21 -1.59 2.55
CA LEU A 333 25.94 -2.44 3.71
C LEU A 333 26.12 -3.93 3.42
N GLY A 334 25.90 -4.37 2.18
CA GLY A 334 26.12 -5.76 1.75
C GLY A 334 27.59 -6.14 1.55
N LYS A 335 28.50 -5.16 1.51
CA LYS A 335 29.97 -5.39 1.37
C LYS A 335 30.68 -5.53 2.72
N LYS A 336 29.99 -5.28 3.82
CA LYS A 336 30.50 -5.40 5.20
C LYS A 336 29.88 -6.59 5.92
#